data_994753bc93e4cb22df19a6abee621400
#
_entry.id   994753bc93e4cb22df19a6abee621400
#
_cell.length_a   1.000
_cell.length_b   1.000
_cell.length_c   1.000
_cell.angle_alpha   90.00
_cell.angle_beta   90.00
_cell.angle_gamma   90.00
#
_symmetry.space_group_name_H-M   'P 1'
#
loop_
_entity.id
_entity.type
_entity.pdbx_description
1 polymer ?
#
loop_
_entity_poly.entity_id
_entity_poly.type
_entity_poly.pdbx_seq_one_letter_code
_entity_poly.pdbx_strand_id
1 'polypeptide(L)'
;MANIMVVDNDVDLTEATKLALEANGHSVRVKLDIVSAKEAMLEDVPELVVLDVMFPDDSAAGFNLARDMHSDDKLTGVPIIMLTGINAEIPLGFSPDDIDETWMPVRCFLEKPVDFGTLLAKVDEMLA
;
A
#
# COMPACT_ATOMS: atom_id res chain seq x y z
N MET A 1 -10.86 8.90 -12.24
CA MET A 1 -10.76 9.00 -10.77
C MET A 1 -10.79 7.63 -10.14
N ALA A 2 -9.80 7.34 -9.32
CA ALA A 2 -9.72 6.05 -8.67
C ALA A 2 -9.94 6.18 -7.16
N ASN A 3 -10.41 5.09 -6.57
CA ASN A 3 -10.57 4.97 -5.12
C ASN A 3 -9.29 4.31 -4.58
N ILE A 4 -8.48 5.10 -3.89
CA ILE A 4 -7.18 4.66 -3.38
C ILE A 4 -7.20 4.65 -1.86
N MET A 5 -6.65 3.59 -1.25
CA MET A 5 -6.46 3.54 0.19
C MET A 5 -4.99 3.67 0.52
N VAL A 6 -4.66 4.56 1.46
CA VAL A 6 -3.30 4.72 1.98
C VAL A 6 -3.26 4.17 3.40
N VAL A 7 -2.40 3.20 3.64
CA VAL A 7 -2.25 2.56 4.94
C VAL A 7 -0.84 2.81 5.46
N ASP A 8 -0.71 3.67 6.47
CA ASP A 8 0.56 4.08 7.04
C ASP A 8 0.29 4.69 8.41
N ASN A 9 1.12 4.40 9.40
CA ASN A 9 0.96 4.98 10.72
C ASN A 9 1.58 6.38 10.89
N ASP A 10 2.25 6.89 9.87
CA ASP A 10 2.81 8.24 9.86
C ASP A 10 1.77 9.23 9.39
N VAL A 11 1.20 10.00 10.32
CA VAL A 11 0.12 10.95 10.04
C VAL A 11 0.53 12.01 9.03
N ASP A 12 1.73 12.57 9.18
CA ASP A 12 2.21 13.62 8.28
C ASP A 12 2.40 13.12 6.85
N LEU A 13 2.97 11.94 6.71
CA LEU A 13 3.17 11.33 5.40
C LEU A 13 1.84 10.95 4.74
N THR A 14 0.89 10.40 5.50
CA THR A 14 -0.42 10.05 4.94
C THR A 14 -1.19 11.27 4.47
N GLU A 15 -1.11 12.37 5.21
CA GLU A 15 -1.74 13.64 4.80
C GLU A 15 -1.12 14.17 3.51
N ALA A 16 0.21 14.19 3.41
CA ALA A 16 0.89 14.65 2.22
C ALA A 16 0.58 13.75 1.01
N THR A 17 0.58 12.44 1.21
CA THR A 17 0.26 11.48 0.16
C THR A 17 -1.18 11.64 -0.32
N LYS A 18 -2.11 11.80 0.61
CA LYS A 18 -3.52 12.05 0.29
C LYS A 18 -3.69 13.30 -0.56
N LEU A 19 -3.07 14.42 -0.15
CA LEU A 19 -3.16 15.66 -0.88
C LEU A 19 -2.61 15.53 -2.31
N ALA A 20 -1.47 14.85 -2.46
CA ALA A 20 -0.88 14.63 -3.78
C ALA A 20 -1.80 13.80 -4.69
N LEU A 21 -2.38 12.73 -4.18
CA LEU A 21 -3.27 11.88 -4.95
C LEU A 21 -4.59 12.56 -5.28
N GLU A 22 -5.15 13.31 -4.33
CA GLU A 22 -6.38 14.06 -4.56
C GLU A 22 -6.19 15.19 -5.59
N ALA A 23 -5.01 15.80 -5.59
CA ALA A 23 -4.67 16.81 -6.60
C ALA A 23 -4.67 16.23 -8.01
N ASN A 24 -4.43 14.91 -8.13
CA ASN A 24 -4.47 14.19 -9.40
C ASN A 24 -5.85 13.62 -9.74
N GLY A 25 -6.86 13.96 -8.96
CA GLY A 25 -8.25 13.58 -9.26
C GLY A 25 -8.72 12.28 -8.59
N HIS A 26 -7.92 11.68 -7.72
CA HIS A 26 -8.30 10.44 -7.05
C HIS A 26 -9.06 10.70 -5.75
N SER A 27 -9.88 9.74 -5.35
CA SER A 27 -10.51 9.73 -4.02
C SER A 27 -9.63 8.90 -3.09
N VAL A 28 -9.27 9.44 -1.93
CA VAL A 28 -8.31 8.81 -1.04
C VAL A 28 -8.88 8.59 0.35
N ARG A 29 -8.73 7.37 0.85
CA ARG A 29 -9.04 7.03 2.23
C ARG A 29 -7.72 6.70 2.94
N VAL A 30 -7.54 7.22 4.15
CA VAL A 30 -6.34 6.97 4.95
C VAL A 30 -6.70 6.10 6.14
N LYS A 31 -5.91 5.08 6.39
CA LYS A 31 -5.99 4.24 7.57
C LYS A 31 -4.62 4.18 8.24
N LEU A 32 -4.62 4.29 9.56
CA LEU A 32 -3.39 4.35 10.35
C LEU A 32 -3.01 3.01 10.98
N ASP A 33 -3.85 1.99 10.79
CA ASP A 33 -3.59 0.64 11.29
C ASP A 33 -4.13 -0.42 10.33
N ILE A 34 -3.62 -1.64 10.47
CA ILE A 34 -3.91 -2.74 9.57
C ILE A 34 -5.34 -3.26 9.73
N VAL A 35 -5.81 -3.35 10.97
CA VAL A 35 -7.13 -3.94 11.25
C VAL A 35 -8.24 -3.10 10.65
N SER A 36 -8.23 -1.79 10.91
CA SER A 36 -9.25 -0.89 10.35
C SER A 36 -9.13 -0.78 8.84
N ALA A 37 -7.91 -0.87 8.30
CA ALA A 37 -7.70 -0.87 6.86
C ALA A 37 -8.37 -2.07 6.20
N LYS A 38 -8.16 -3.27 6.73
CA LYS A 38 -8.74 -4.49 6.18
C LYS A 38 -10.26 -4.46 6.24
N GLU A 39 -10.83 -4.04 7.37
CA GLU A 39 -12.28 -3.91 7.51
C GLU A 39 -12.88 -2.94 6.49
N ALA A 40 -12.24 -1.78 6.31
CA ALA A 40 -12.71 -0.78 5.35
C ALA A 40 -12.59 -1.28 3.90
N MET A 41 -11.55 -2.03 3.59
CA MET A 41 -11.38 -2.63 2.26
C MET A 41 -12.48 -3.61 1.92
N LEU A 42 -12.91 -4.40 2.90
CA LEU A 42 -13.98 -5.40 2.69
C LEU A 42 -15.35 -4.74 2.52
N GLU A 43 -15.57 -3.58 3.14
CA GLU A 43 -16.81 -2.83 2.99
C GLU A 43 -16.89 -2.10 1.64
N ASP A 44 -15.73 -1.57 1.19
CA ASP A 44 -15.63 -0.82 -0.06
C ASP A 44 -14.23 -1.08 -0.64
N VAL A 45 -14.14 -1.98 -1.58
CA VAL A 45 -12.88 -2.44 -2.16
C VAL A 45 -12.19 -1.30 -2.91
N PRO A 46 -10.95 -0.95 -2.53
CA PRO A 46 -10.21 0.10 -3.23
C PRO A 46 -9.71 -0.41 -4.59
N GLU A 47 -9.43 0.51 -5.49
CA GLU A 47 -8.85 0.18 -6.79
C GLU A 47 -7.33 0.01 -6.71
N LEU A 48 -6.71 0.60 -5.68
CA LEU A 48 -5.27 0.51 -5.42
C LEU A 48 -4.99 0.81 -3.95
N VAL A 49 -3.97 0.17 -3.39
CA VAL A 49 -3.54 0.40 -2.02
C VAL A 49 -2.08 0.86 -2.00
N VAL A 50 -1.81 1.95 -1.30
CA VAL A 50 -0.45 2.39 -0.97
C VAL A 50 -0.20 1.97 0.48
N LEU A 51 0.73 1.06 0.69
CA LEU A 51 0.89 0.37 1.96
C LEU A 51 2.30 0.55 2.51
N ASP A 52 2.39 1.12 3.72
CA ASP A 52 3.65 1.17 4.46
C ASP A 52 3.96 -0.20 5.05
N VAL A 53 5.23 -0.62 4.98
CA VAL A 53 5.67 -1.86 5.58
C VAL A 53 6.24 -1.66 6.99
N MET A 54 6.48 -0.42 7.39
CA MET A 54 7.18 -0.07 8.63
C MET A 54 6.20 0.30 9.74
N PHE A 55 5.54 -0.70 10.32
CA PHE A 55 4.72 -0.49 11.51
C PHE A 55 5.56 -0.72 12.76
N PRO A 56 5.54 0.21 13.74
CA PRO A 56 6.45 0.15 14.89
C PRO A 56 6.34 -1.11 15.74
N ASP A 57 5.13 -1.63 15.87
CA ASP A 57 4.86 -2.79 16.73
C ASP A 57 5.03 -4.12 16.03
N ASP A 58 5.07 -4.13 14.70
CA ASP A 58 5.17 -5.36 13.92
C ASP A 58 5.77 -5.06 12.55
N SER A 59 7.04 -5.42 12.36
CA SER A 59 7.73 -5.18 11.10
C SER A 59 7.18 -6.01 9.93
N ALA A 60 6.39 -7.03 10.21
CA ALA A 60 5.77 -7.87 9.17
C ALA A 60 4.33 -7.48 8.86
N ALA A 61 3.75 -6.50 9.59
CA ALA A 61 2.32 -6.18 9.47
C ALA A 61 1.91 -5.81 8.04
N GLY A 62 2.70 -4.98 7.36
CA GLY A 62 2.40 -4.59 5.97
C GLY A 62 2.44 -5.78 5.02
N PHE A 63 3.46 -6.61 5.14
CA PHE A 63 3.57 -7.82 4.31
C PHE A 63 2.43 -8.80 4.59
N ASN A 64 2.06 -8.97 5.85
CA ASN A 64 0.96 -9.85 6.22
C ASN A 64 -0.37 -9.36 5.66
N LEU A 65 -0.61 -8.05 5.66
CA LEU A 65 -1.80 -7.48 5.02
C LEU A 65 -1.82 -7.77 3.53
N ALA A 66 -0.70 -7.61 2.84
CA ALA A 66 -0.63 -7.89 1.41
C ALA A 66 -0.95 -9.36 1.12
N ARG A 67 -0.45 -10.27 1.95
CA ARG A 67 -0.76 -11.71 1.82
C ARG A 67 -2.22 -12.00 2.10
N ASP A 68 -2.79 -11.37 3.13
CA ASP A 68 -4.21 -11.53 3.45
C ASP A 68 -5.09 -11.04 2.30
N MET A 69 -4.71 -9.92 1.67
CA MET A 69 -5.42 -9.42 0.51
C MET A 69 -5.36 -10.39 -0.66
N HIS A 70 -4.18 -10.97 -0.89
CA HIS A 70 -4.01 -11.96 -1.97
C HIS A 70 -4.88 -13.20 -1.74
N SER A 71 -5.07 -13.59 -0.48
CA SER A 71 -5.86 -14.78 -0.11
C SER A 71 -7.36 -14.52 -0.06
N ASP A 72 -7.79 -13.27 -0.12
CA ASP A 72 -9.19 -12.88 -0.04
C ASP A 72 -9.77 -12.70 -1.45
N ASP A 73 -10.86 -13.41 -1.77
CA ASP A 73 -11.46 -13.37 -3.10
C ASP A 73 -11.88 -11.97 -3.53
N LYS A 74 -12.22 -11.09 -2.59
CA LYS A 74 -12.61 -9.72 -2.91
C LYS A 74 -11.42 -8.81 -3.17
N LEU A 75 -10.27 -9.11 -2.58
CA LEU A 75 -9.11 -8.22 -2.59
C LEU A 75 -7.96 -8.72 -3.46
N THR A 76 -8.02 -9.94 -3.94
CA THR A 76 -6.90 -10.59 -4.64
C THR A 76 -6.46 -9.86 -5.91
N GLY A 77 -7.35 -9.08 -6.54
CA GLY A 77 -7.02 -8.33 -7.75
C GLY A 77 -6.57 -6.89 -7.51
N VAL A 78 -6.56 -6.44 -6.25
CA VAL A 78 -6.21 -5.04 -5.93
C VAL A 78 -4.69 -4.86 -5.98
N PRO A 79 -4.17 -3.97 -6.85
CA PRO A 79 -2.72 -3.71 -6.88
C PRO A 79 -2.25 -2.97 -5.64
N ILE A 80 -1.03 -3.27 -5.20
CA ILE A 80 -0.43 -2.70 -4.01
C ILE A 80 0.91 -2.06 -4.36
N ILE A 81 1.11 -0.82 -3.93
CA ILE A 81 2.41 -0.15 -3.92
C ILE A 81 2.89 -0.16 -2.47
N MET A 82 4.03 -0.80 -2.21
CA MET A 82 4.62 -0.80 -0.87
C MET A 82 5.63 0.31 -0.70
N LEU A 83 5.54 1.02 0.43
CA LEU A 83 6.51 2.04 0.83
C LEU A 83 7.46 1.44 1.87
N THR A 84 8.76 1.52 1.61
CA THR A 84 9.78 0.96 2.51
C THR A 84 10.73 2.06 2.99
N GLY A 85 11.25 1.91 4.21
CA GLY A 85 12.32 2.79 4.69
C GLY A 85 13.66 2.43 4.05
N ILE A 86 14.58 3.39 3.97
CA ILE A 86 15.91 3.18 3.37
C ILE A 86 16.65 2.03 4.05
N ASN A 87 16.50 1.91 5.37
CA ASN A 87 17.14 0.87 6.16
C ASN A 87 16.13 -0.17 6.67
N ALA A 88 15.00 -0.31 5.97
CA ALA A 88 13.97 -1.25 6.36
C ALA A 88 14.50 -2.68 6.22
N GLU A 89 14.34 -3.46 7.28
CA GLU A 89 14.63 -4.88 7.23
C GLU A 89 13.42 -5.61 6.65
N ILE A 90 13.68 -6.47 5.67
CA ILE A 90 12.65 -7.35 5.15
C ILE A 90 12.42 -8.45 6.18
N PRO A 91 11.19 -8.67 6.67
CA PRO A 91 10.92 -9.72 7.65
C PRO A 91 11.36 -11.09 7.16
N LEU A 92 11.72 -11.95 8.11
CA LEU A 92 12.14 -13.31 7.81
C LEU A 92 11.07 -14.04 6.99
N GLY A 93 11.47 -14.64 5.89
CA GLY A 93 10.55 -15.33 4.98
C GLY A 93 10.04 -14.47 3.85
N PHE A 94 10.40 -13.19 3.81
CA PHE A 94 10.03 -12.28 2.73
C PHE A 94 11.30 -11.76 2.05
N SER A 95 11.26 -11.59 0.74
CA SER A 95 12.33 -10.99 -0.03
C SER A 95 11.76 -10.34 -1.28
N PRO A 96 12.54 -9.47 -1.97
CA PRO A 96 12.08 -8.93 -3.25
C PRO A 96 11.75 -10.01 -4.28
N ASP A 97 12.40 -11.17 -4.19
CA ASP A 97 12.14 -12.29 -5.08
C ASP A 97 10.79 -12.96 -4.81
N ASP A 98 10.21 -12.73 -3.64
CA ASP A 98 8.89 -13.25 -3.29
C ASP A 98 7.75 -12.44 -3.89
N ILE A 99 8.06 -11.37 -4.59
CA ILE A 99 7.06 -10.54 -5.25
C ILE A 99 6.63 -11.23 -6.54
N ASP A 100 5.49 -11.89 -6.51
CA ASP A 100 4.88 -12.43 -7.72
C ASP A 100 3.36 -12.45 -7.57
N GLU A 101 2.67 -12.68 -8.69
CA GLU A 101 1.22 -12.64 -8.72
C GLU A 101 0.56 -13.79 -7.96
N THR A 102 1.30 -14.89 -7.75
CA THR A 102 0.76 -16.06 -7.06
C THR A 102 0.97 -16.00 -5.57
N TRP A 103 2.01 -15.31 -5.10
CA TRP A 103 2.40 -15.31 -3.70
C TRP A 103 2.11 -14.00 -2.98
N MET A 104 2.38 -12.87 -3.64
CA MET A 104 2.18 -11.55 -3.05
C MET A 104 1.78 -10.56 -4.15
N PRO A 105 0.61 -9.90 -4.03
CA PRO A 105 0.10 -9.05 -5.12
C PRO A 105 0.73 -7.66 -5.17
N VAL A 106 1.95 -7.53 -4.66
CA VAL A 106 2.66 -6.25 -4.66
C VAL A 106 3.20 -5.99 -6.06
N ARG A 107 2.86 -4.83 -6.61
CA ARG A 107 3.28 -4.44 -7.95
C ARG A 107 4.55 -3.60 -7.95
N CYS A 108 4.83 -2.91 -6.85
CA CYS A 108 5.91 -1.95 -6.81
C CYS A 108 6.35 -1.69 -5.37
N PHE A 109 7.66 -1.53 -5.18
CA PHE A 109 8.25 -1.02 -3.93
C PHE A 109 8.81 0.36 -4.21
N LEU A 110 8.52 1.33 -3.32
CA LEU A 110 9.10 2.66 -3.35
C LEU A 110 9.76 2.94 -2.00
N GLU A 111 10.95 3.51 -2.03
CA GLU A 111 11.66 3.85 -0.80
C GLU A 111 11.24 5.21 -0.25
N LYS A 112 11.20 5.32 1.08
CA LYS A 112 11.03 6.60 1.76
C LYS A 112 12.39 7.32 1.86
N PRO A 113 12.44 8.64 1.74
CA PRO A 113 11.32 9.56 1.54
C PRO A 113 10.71 9.42 0.15
N VAL A 114 9.39 9.44 0.10
CA VAL A 114 8.66 9.21 -1.15
C VAL A 114 8.74 10.44 -2.04
N ASP A 115 9.17 10.22 -3.29
CA ASP A 115 9.04 11.22 -4.34
C ASP A 115 7.62 11.13 -4.90
N PHE A 116 6.80 12.15 -4.63
CA PHE A 116 5.40 12.11 -5.05
C PHE A 116 5.24 12.08 -6.57
N GLY A 117 6.16 12.67 -7.32
CA GLY A 117 6.15 12.56 -8.78
C GLY A 117 6.24 11.12 -9.23
N THR A 118 7.16 10.37 -8.62
CA THR A 118 7.33 8.93 -8.91
C THR A 118 6.10 8.14 -8.46
N LEU A 119 5.56 8.44 -7.28
CA LEU A 119 4.37 7.76 -6.78
C LEU A 119 3.18 7.96 -7.70
N LEU A 120 2.93 9.21 -8.11
CA LEU A 120 1.82 9.53 -9.01
C LEU A 120 1.96 8.84 -10.36
N ALA A 121 3.18 8.78 -10.90
CA ALA A 121 3.43 8.08 -12.17
C ALA A 121 3.15 6.59 -12.03
N LYS A 122 3.53 5.97 -10.92
CA LYS A 122 3.26 4.54 -10.69
C LYS A 122 1.78 4.26 -10.50
N VAL A 123 1.07 5.14 -9.79
CA VAL A 123 -0.38 5.02 -9.63
C VAL A 123 -1.08 5.06 -10.98
N ASP A 124 -0.74 6.03 -11.82
CA ASP A 124 -1.32 6.15 -13.16
C ASP A 124 -1.03 4.92 -14.02
N GLU A 125 0.18 4.41 -13.97
CA GLU A 125 0.60 3.22 -14.68
C GLU A 125 -0.22 1.99 -14.26
N MET A 126 -0.44 1.82 -12.97
CA MET A 126 -1.16 0.66 -12.43
C MET A 126 -2.66 0.71 -12.65
N LEU A 127 -3.21 1.91 -12.78
CA LEU A 127 -4.64 2.12 -13.01
C LEU A 127 -5.01 2.27 -14.49
N ALA A 128 -4.03 2.28 -15.33
CA ALA A 128 -4.25 2.44 -16.78
C ALA A 128 -4.90 1.19 -17.39
#